data_0b7b5d0425cbccf91df91ef361bb6c45
#
_entry.id   0b7b5d0425cbccf91df91ef361bb6c45
#
_cell.length_a   1.000
_cell.length_b   1.000
_cell.length_c   1.000
_cell.angle_alpha   90.00
_cell.angle_beta   90.00
_cell.angle_gamma   90.00
#
_symmetry.space_group_name_H-M   'P 1'
#
loop_
_entity.id
_entity.type
_entity.pdbx_description
1 polymer ?
#
loop_
_entity_poly.entity_id
_entity_poly.type
_entity_poly.pdbx_seq_one_letter_code
_entity_poly.pdbx_strand_id
1 'polypeptide(L)'
;MSSKTAAYMKWHAEGHTEDGLMRHPANSQAWKMFNSQHVEFSYDPRNVRLGLSFDRFNPYGHMSTIHSTWPIILFPYNFPPWMCMKRPSFILSLVIPGRFSPENDIDVYLQSLIEELKEIWDVGVETYDVSTKSIFQMHGALMWTISDFPIYGDLSGWNTKGALACPCCNYNTHSRWLKN
;
A
#
# COMPACT_ATOMS: atom_id res chain seq x y z
N MET A 1 -0.71 4.23 21.13
CA MET A 1 0.62 3.86 20.59
C MET A 1 1.67 4.14 21.64
N SER A 2 2.71 3.30 21.80
CA SER A 2 3.77 3.59 22.77
C SER A 2 4.67 4.73 22.27
N SER A 3 5.33 5.46 23.20
CA SER A 3 6.27 6.53 22.81
C SER A 3 7.40 6.04 21.90
N LYS A 4 7.85 4.81 22.11
CA LYS A 4 8.86 4.16 21.25
C LYS A 4 8.34 3.91 19.84
N THR A 5 7.09 3.47 19.68
CA THR A 5 6.46 3.25 18.38
C THR A 5 6.23 4.58 17.66
N ALA A 6 5.83 5.63 18.38
CA ALA A 6 5.68 6.96 17.81
C ALA A 6 7.02 7.53 17.28
N ALA A 7 8.12 7.30 17.99
CA ALA A 7 9.46 7.68 17.52
C ALA A 7 9.84 6.93 16.24
N TYR A 8 9.50 5.65 16.10
CA TYR A 8 9.80 4.88 14.90
C TYR A 8 9.02 5.35 13.64
N MET A 9 7.92 6.08 13.80
CA MET A 9 7.22 6.69 12.65
C MET A 9 8.06 7.72 11.89
N LYS A 10 9.11 8.27 12.52
CA LYS A 10 10.03 9.22 11.89
C LYS A 10 11.27 8.56 11.31
N TRP A 11 11.41 7.23 11.43
CA TRP A 11 12.62 6.52 11.04
C TRP A 11 13.00 6.74 9.57
N HIS A 12 12.02 6.82 8.67
CA HIS A 12 12.23 7.06 7.25
C HIS A 12 12.91 8.41 6.94
N ALA A 13 12.85 9.37 7.85
CA ALA A 13 13.49 10.68 7.71
C ALA A 13 14.80 10.78 8.54
N GLU A 14 14.82 10.17 9.72
CA GLU A 14 15.88 10.39 10.71
C GLU A 14 16.86 9.21 10.84
N GLY A 15 16.43 8.00 10.49
CA GLY A 15 17.13 6.76 10.83
C GLY A 15 17.58 5.89 9.65
N HIS A 16 17.25 6.25 8.41
CA HIS A 16 17.67 5.45 7.26
C HIS A 16 19.07 5.84 6.76
N THR A 17 19.78 4.87 6.17
CA THR A 17 21.12 5.08 5.63
C THR A 17 21.04 5.43 4.14
N GLU A 18 21.71 6.48 3.72
CA GLU A 18 21.85 6.90 2.32
C GLU A 18 23.20 6.46 1.73
N ASP A 19 23.38 5.16 1.51
CA ASP A 19 24.59 4.59 0.90
C ASP A 19 24.39 4.13 -0.56
N GLY A 20 23.27 4.54 -1.18
CA GLY A 20 22.92 4.17 -2.54
C GLY A 20 22.27 2.79 -2.68
N LEU A 21 22.15 2.01 -1.61
CA LEU A 21 21.50 0.70 -1.64
C LEU A 21 20.03 0.80 -1.30
N MET A 22 19.21 0.06 -2.04
CA MET A 22 17.76 -0.02 -1.82
C MET A 22 17.47 -1.00 -0.67
N ARG A 23 17.37 -0.50 0.55
CA ARG A 23 17.01 -1.32 1.74
C ARG A 23 15.61 -1.05 2.25
N HIS A 24 15.05 0.08 1.86
CA HIS A 24 13.72 0.52 2.28
C HIS A 24 13.12 1.40 1.18
N PRO A 25 11.79 1.47 1.02
CA PRO A 25 11.14 2.36 0.06
C PRO A 25 11.61 3.81 0.14
N ALA A 26 11.99 4.30 1.32
CA ALA A 26 12.55 5.65 1.51
C ALA A 26 13.85 5.91 0.70
N ASN A 27 14.58 4.85 0.32
CA ASN A 27 15.77 4.98 -0.53
C ASN A 27 15.43 5.09 -2.03
N SER A 28 14.16 4.87 -2.41
CA SER A 28 13.74 4.85 -3.82
C SER A 28 13.71 6.25 -4.44
N GLN A 29 13.94 6.31 -5.75
CA GLN A 29 13.80 7.53 -6.53
C GLN A 29 12.34 8.05 -6.48
N ALA A 30 11.36 7.15 -6.48
CA ALA A 30 9.95 7.52 -6.39
C ALA A 30 9.62 8.25 -5.07
N TRP A 31 10.19 7.81 -3.95
CA TRP A 31 10.03 8.49 -2.67
C TRP A 31 10.65 9.89 -2.67
N LYS A 32 11.88 10.00 -3.20
CA LYS A 32 12.59 11.29 -3.31
C LYS A 32 11.82 12.26 -4.20
N MET A 33 11.29 11.75 -5.30
CA MET A 33 10.49 12.53 -6.25
C MET A 33 9.16 12.99 -5.63
N PHE A 34 8.47 12.10 -4.91
CA PHE A 34 7.28 12.46 -4.14
C PHE A 34 7.56 13.58 -3.13
N ASN A 35 8.62 13.45 -2.35
CA ASN A 35 9.01 14.49 -1.38
C ASN A 35 9.32 15.83 -2.04
N SER A 36 9.93 15.83 -3.23
CA SER A 36 10.24 17.08 -3.95
C SER A 36 9.00 17.74 -4.56
N GLN A 37 8.00 16.96 -4.94
CA GLN A 37 6.73 17.45 -5.48
C GLN A 37 5.75 17.90 -4.38
N HIS A 38 5.80 17.27 -3.20
CA HIS A 38 4.90 17.51 -2.08
C HIS A 38 5.68 17.97 -0.84
N VAL A 39 6.32 19.13 -0.96
CA VAL A 39 7.24 19.67 0.07
C VAL A 39 6.51 19.89 1.40
N GLU A 40 5.29 20.42 1.39
CA GLU A 40 4.50 20.66 2.61
C GLU A 40 4.18 19.35 3.34
N PHE A 41 3.80 18.31 2.61
CA PHE A 41 3.57 16.99 3.18
C PHE A 41 4.86 16.39 3.77
N SER A 42 5.97 16.53 3.08
CA SER A 42 7.25 15.92 3.47
C SER A 42 7.96 16.67 4.60
N TYR A 43 7.58 17.93 4.85
CA TYR A 43 8.14 18.75 5.92
C TYR A 43 7.91 18.17 7.32
N ASP A 44 6.72 17.60 7.56
CA ASP A 44 6.46 16.88 8.82
C ASP A 44 6.70 15.37 8.64
N PRO A 45 7.76 14.80 9.24
CA PRO A 45 8.07 13.38 9.11
C PRO A 45 7.03 12.47 9.77
N ARG A 46 6.08 13.02 10.53
CA ARG A 46 4.97 12.27 11.13
C ARG A 46 3.83 11.99 10.15
N ASN A 47 3.81 12.67 9.01
CA ASN A 47 2.86 12.37 7.94
C ASN A 47 3.08 10.94 7.41
N VAL A 48 1.98 10.22 7.20
CA VAL A 48 2.03 8.78 6.97
C VAL A 48 2.06 8.44 5.48
N ARG A 49 3.03 7.65 5.09
CA ARG A 49 3.16 7.09 3.75
C ARG A 49 2.68 5.64 3.77
N LEU A 50 1.58 5.40 3.10
CA LEU A 50 0.87 4.13 3.13
C LEU A 50 1.20 3.25 1.92
N GLY A 51 1.28 1.96 2.17
CA GLY A 51 1.13 0.92 1.17
C GLY A 51 -0.24 0.27 1.33
N LEU A 52 -0.79 -0.21 0.22
CA LEU A 52 -2.05 -0.91 0.17
C LEU A 52 -1.82 -2.29 -0.42
N SER A 53 -2.25 -3.33 0.27
CA SER A 53 -2.13 -4.72 -0.19
C SER A 53 -3.50 -5.35 -0.33
N PHE A 54 -3.64 -6.08 -1.42
CA PHE A 54 -4.79 -6.93 -1.73
C PHE A 54 -4.30 -8.35 -1.93
N ASP A 55 -5.01 -9.31 -1.38
CA ASP A 55 -4.74 -10.71 -1.67
C ASP A 55 -6.01 -11.55 -1.49
N ARG A 56 -6.12 -12.58 -2.30
CA ARG A 56 -7.23 -13.52 -2.20
C ARG A 56 -6.93 -14.57 -1.13
N PHE A 57 -7.85 -14.73 -0.22
CA PHE A 57 -7.74 -15.71 0.84
C PHE A 57 -8.99 -16.63 0.87
N ASN A 58 -8.76 -17.94 0.89
CA ASN A 58 -9.83 -18.91 1.15
C ASN A 58 -9.76 -19.35 2.62
N PRO A 59 -10.70 -18.92 3.47
CA PRO A 59 -10.68 -19.24 4.90
C PRO A 59 -10.94 -20.71 5.19
N TYR A 60 -11.47 -21.47 4.23
CA TYR A 60 -11.79 -22.89 4.39
C TYR A 60 -10.68 -23.82 3.89
N GLY A 61 -9.56 -23.29 3.43
CA GLY A 61 -8.43 -24.07 2.93
C GLY A 61 -8.77 -24.87 1.66
N HIS A 62 -8.33 -26.12 1.60
CA HIS A 62 -8.58 -27.02 0.45
C HIS A 62 -9.95 -27.70 0.48
N MET A 63 -10.85 -27.31 1.34
CA MET A 63 -12.19 -27.86 1.40
C MET A 63 -12.98 -27.53 0.13
N SER A 64 -13.94 -28.38 -0.21
CA SER A 64 -14.78 -28.32 -1.40
C SER A 64 -15.60 -27.01 -1.58
N THR A 65 -15.52 -26.12 -0.64
CA THR A 65 -16.23 -24.83 -0.69
C THR A 65 -15.36 -23.78 -1.35
N ILE A 66 -15.76 -23.36 -2.55
CA ILE A 66 -15.15 -22.22 -3.24
C ILE A 66 -15.65 -20.96 -2.53
N HIS A 67 -14.79 -20.37 -1.75
CA HIS A 67 -15.04 -19.10 -1.08
C HIS A 67 -13.81 -18.21 -1.19
N SER A 68 -14.00 -16.94 -1.51
CA SER A 68 -12.93 -15.97 -1.60
C SER A 68 -13.23 -14.82 -0.67
N THR A 69 -12.28 -14.52 0.20
CA THR A 69 -12.29 -13.33 1.03
C THR A 69 -11.13 -12.46 0.61
N TRP A 70 -11.35 -11.18 0.45
CA TRP A 70 -10.35 -10.23 -0.02
C TRP A 70 -10.08 -9.21 1.09
N PRO A 71 -9.11 -9.48 1.97
CA PRO A 71 -8.67 -8.49 2.94
C PRO A 71 -7.88 -7.39 2.22
N ILE A 72 -8.21 -6.16 2.55
CA ILE A 72 -7.51 -4.97 2.10
C ILE A 72 -6.76 -4.41 3.28
N ILE A 73 -5.44 -4.39 3.18
CA ILE A 73 -4.54 -4.08 4.28
C ILE A 73 -3.73 -2.84 3.92
N LEU A 74 -3.80 -1.84 4.80
CA LEU A 74 -2.90 -0.71 4.80
C LEU A 74 -1.71 -0.97 5.72
N PHE A 75 -0.55 -0.45 5.38
CA PHE A 75 0.61 -0.47 6.24
C PHE A 75 1.49 0.75 6.03
N PRO A 76 2.03 1.34 7.12
CA PRO A 76 2.86 2.53 7.02
C PRO A 76 4.30 2.18 6.64
N TYR A 77 4.78 2.79 5.58
CA TYR A 77 6.20 2.74 5.18
C TYR A 77 7.11 3.64 6.03
N ASN A 78 6.55 4.40 6.95
CA ASN A 78 7.32 5.23 7.86
C ASN A 78 8.25 4.44 8.77
N PHE A 79 7.83 3.22 9.12
CA PHE A 79 8.55 2.35 10.04
C PHE A 79 9.84 1.79 9.45
N PRO A 80 10.83 1.46 10.30
CA PRO A 80 12.02 0.75 9.86
C PRO A 80 11.69 -0.61 9.23
N PRO A 81 12.60 -1.17 8.39
CA PRO A 81 12.36 -2.42 7.65
C PRO A 81 11.93 -3.61 8.50
N TRP A 82 12.46 -3.68 9.74
CA TRP A 82 12.12 -4.76 10.67
C TRP A 82 10.74 -4.61 11.31
N MET A 83 10.03 -3.49 11.11
CA MET A 83 8.67 -3.23 11.61
C MET A 83 7.65 -3.03 10.50
N CYS A 84 8.04 -2.42 9.39
CA CYS A 84 7.15 -1.97 8.31
C CYS A 84 6.20 -3.08 7.83
N MET A 85 6.73 -4.28 7.54
CA MET A 85 5.96 -5.42 7.01
C MET A 85 5.64 -6.47 8.09
N LYS A 86 5.55 -6.07 9.35
CA LYS A 86 5.16 -6.96 10.44
C LYS A 86 3.67 -6.85 10.76
N ARG A 87 3.05 -7.97 11.14
CA ARG A 87 1.62 -8.04 11.48
C ARG A 87 1.12 -6.91 12.42
N PRO A 88 1.87 -6.50 13.47
CA PRO A 88 1.41 -5.41 14.34
C PRO A 88 1.31 -4.04 13.67
N SER A 89 1.94 -3.86 12.50
CA SER A 89 1.89 -2.63 11.72
C SER A 89 0.79 -2.64 10.65
N PHE A 90 0.11 -3.77 10.48
CA PHE A 90 -0.96 -3.90 9.48
C PHE A 90 -2.26 -3.33 10.01
N ILE A 91 -2.94 -2.59 9.17
CA ILE A 91 -4.27 -2.02 9.40
C ILE A 91 -5.21 -2.72 8.44
N LEU A 92 -6.10 -3.57 8.97
CA LEU A 92 -7.16 -4.15 8.17
C LEU A 92 -8.19 -3.05 7.88
N SER A 93 -8.19 -2.55 6.66
CA SER A 93 -9.05 -1.45 6.26
C SER A 93 -10.43 -1.93 5.83
N LEU A 94 -10.48 -2.95 4.98
CA LEU A 94 -11.70 -3.48 4.42
C LEU A 94 -11.59 -4.98 4.22
N VAL A 95 -12.71 -5.68 4.30
CA VAL A 95 -12.82 -7.10 3.90
C VAL A 95 -13.96 -7.22 2.91
N ILE A 96 -13.62 -7.62 1.68
CA ILE A 96 -14.63 -7.92 0.67
C ILE A 96 -14.97 -9.42 0.78
N PRO A 97 -16.16 -9.78 1.27
CA PRO A 97 -16.58 -11.17 1.31
C PRO A 97 -17.11 -11.58 -0.05
N GLY A 98 -16.85 -12.80 -0.47
CA GLY A 98 -17.44 -13.28 -1.71
C GLY A 98 -17.19 -14.76 -1.98
N ARG A 99 -18.06 -15.34 -2.79
CA ARG A 99 -17.86 -16.68 -3.35
C ARG A 99 -16.92 -16.63 -4.56
N PHE A 100 -16.93 -15.49 -5.25
CA PHE A 100 -16.14 -15.24 -6.46
C PHE A 100 -15.26 -13.99 -6.27
N SER A 101 -14.35 -13.76 -7.21
CA SER A 101 -13.60 -12.51 -7.30
C SER A 101 -14.56 -11.32 -7.46
N PRO A 102 -14.26 -10.16 -6.88
CA PRO A 102 -15.03 -8.94 -7.14
C PRO A 102 -14.90 -8.45 -8.59
N GLU A 103 -13.90 -8.94 -9.34
CA GLU A 103 -13.67 -8.55 -10.76
C GLU A 103 -13.79 -7.02 -10.95
N ASN A 104 -14.60 -6.60 -11.90
CA ASN A 104 -14.81 -5.18 -12.21
C ASN A 104 -15.56 -4.40 -11.11
N ASP A 105 -16.20 -5.08 -10.17
CA ASP A 105 -16.90 -4.42 -9.05
C ASP A 105 -15.98 -3.99 -7.91
N ILE A 106 -14.68 -4.27 -8.02
CA ILE A 106 -13.69 -3.91 -7.01
C ILE A 106 -13.70 -2.40 -6.71
N ASP A 107 -13.95 -1.57 -7.71
CA ASP A 107 -14.02 -0.12 -7.58
C ASP A 107 -15.14 0.32 -6.65
N VAL A 108 -16.28 -0.38 -6.68
CA VAL A 108 -17.42 -0.10 -5.79
C VAL A 108 -17.05 -0.36 -4.34
N TYR A 109 -16.34 -1.45 -4.07
CA TYR A 109 -15.90 -1.77 -2.71
C TYR A 109 -14.82 -0.81 -2.20
N LEU A 110 -13.94 -0.34 -3.09
CA LEU A 110 -12.86 0.57 -2.73
C LEU A 110 -13.31 2.02 -2.55
N GLN A 111 -14.51 2.39 -3.00
CA GLN A 111 -14.96 3.78 -3.01
C GLN A 111 -14.84 4.45 -1.63
N SER A 112 -15.32 3.80 -0.57
CA SER A 112 -15.25 4.36 0.78
C SER A 112 -13.81 4.53 1.27
N LEU A 113 -12.94 3.57 0.98
CA LEU A 113 -11.52 3.67 1.34
C LEU A 113 -10.83 4.81 0.59
N ILE A 114 -11.15 4.99 -0.69
CA ILE A 114 -10.59 6.08 -1.51
C ILE A 114 -11.04 7.44 -0.96
N GLU A 115 -12.29 7.56 -0.54
CA GLU A 115 -12.83 8.79 0.05
C GLU A 115 -12.12 9.12 1.37
N GLU A 116 -11.94 8.14 2.27
CA GLU A 116 -11.18 8.31 3.50
C GLU A 116 -9.70 8.68 3.24
N LEU A 117 -9.06 8.03 2.26
CA LEU A 117 -7.68 8.35 1.88
C LEU A 117 -7.55 9.77 1.32
N LYS A 118 -8.53 10.26 0.56
CA LYS A 118 -8.59 11.65 0.10
C LYS A 118 -8.77 12.63 1.25
N GLU A 119 -9.65 12.32 2.19
CA GLU A 119 -9.87 13.15 3.37
C GLU A 119 -8.59 13.28 4.21
N ILE A 120 -7.89 12.16 4.45
CA ILE A 120 -6.60 12.16 5.17
C ILE A 120 -5.52 12.93 4.38
N TRP A 121 -5.54 12.89 3.07
CA TRP A 121 -4.62 13.65 2.23
C TRP A 121 -4.92 15.16 2.26
N ASP A 122 -6.17 15.53 2.02
CA ASP A 122 -6.56 16.93 1.82
C ASP A 122 -6.72 17.68 3.16
N VAL A 123 -7.38 17.06 4.13
CA VAL A 123 -7.73 17.67 5.42
C VAL A 123 -6.78 17.21 6.52
N GLY A 124 -6.41 15.93 6.52
CA GLY A 124 -5.65 15.30 7.60
C GLY A 124 -6.50 15.01 8.84
N VAL A 125 -5.86 14.48 9.87
CA VAL A 125 -6.50 14.08 11.14
C VAL A 125 -5.72 14.64 12.32
N GLU A 126 -6.43 15.31 13.23
CA GLU A 126 -5.84 15.77 14.48
C GLU A 126 -5.36 14.56 15.30
N THR A 127 -4.06 14.52 15.57
CA THR A 127 -3.39 13.36 16.15
C THR A 127 -2.49 13.79 17.29
N TYR A 128 -2.52 13.02 18.39
CA TYR A 128 -1.64 13.25 19.54
C TYR A 128 -0.34 12.44 19.39
N ASP A 129 0.77 13.14 19.31
CA ASP A 129 2.12 12.54 19.34
C ASP A 129 2.58 12.34 20.79
N VAL A 130 2.59 11.08 21.22
CA VAL A 130 3.02 10.69 22.59
C VAL A 130 4.50 11.00 22.84
N SER A 131 5.34 11.03 21.78
CA SER A 131 6.78 11.28 21.92
C SER A 131 7.09 12.75 22.21
N THR A 132 6.37 13.65 21.58
CA THR A 132 6.53 15.11 21.75
C THR A 132 5.50 15.72 22.69
N LYS A 133 4.48 14.93 23.09
CA LYS A 133 3.33 15.38 23.92
C LYS A 133 2.59 16.56 23.29
N SER A 134 2.47 16.58 21.98
CA SER A 134 1.82 17.65 21.23
C SER A 134 0.75 17.08 20.28
N ILE A 135 -0.24 17.92 19.98
CA ILE A 135 -1.23 17.65 18.95
C ILE A 135 -0.68 18.21 17.64
N PHE A 136 -0.89 17.47 16.56
CA PHE A 136 -0.54 17.90 15.19
C PHE A 136 -1.56 17.39 14.19
N GLN A 137 -1.62 18.01 13.02
CA GLN A 137 -2.44 17.56 11.91
C GLN A 137 -1.64 16.52 11.11
N MET A 138 -2.08 15.26 11.18
CA MET A 138 -1.46 14.16 10.46
C MET A 138 -2.10 14.01 9.09
N HIS A 139 -1.31 14.09 8.04
CA HIS A 139 -1.73 13.76 6.69
C HIS A 139 -1.25 12.36 6.28
N GLY A 140 -1.95 11.75 5.34
CA GLY A 140 -1.61 10.43 4.81
C GLY A 140 -1.56 10.42 3.28
N ALA A 141 -0.58 9.73 2.71
CA ALA A 141 -0.45 9.53 1.28
C ALA A 141 -0.35 8.05 0.94
N LEU A 142 -1.14 7.58 -0.01
CA LEU A 142 -0.98 6.25 -0.59
C LEU A 142 0.14 6.28 -1.62
N MET A 143 1.24 5.59 -1.33
CA MET A 143 2.44 5.59 -2.18
C MET A 143 2.43 4.46 -3.20
N TRP A 144 2.07 3.25 -2.79
CA TRP A 144 2.11 2.05 -3.63
C TRP A 144 1.01 1.07 -3.29
N THR A 145 0.65 0.29 -4.29
CA THR A 145 -0.16 -0.91 -4.12
C THR A 145 0.72 -2.15 -4.28
N ILE A 146 0.46 -3.18 -3.48
CA ILE A 146 1.07 -4.50 -3.59
C ILE A 146 -0.04 -5.49 -3.91
N SER A 147 0.02 -6.07 -5.07
CA SER A 147 -0.93 -7.07 -5.54
C SER A 147 -0.21 -8.14 -6.35
N ASP A 148 -0.81 -9.32 -6.46
CA ASP A 148 -0.37 -10.30 -7.44
C ASP A 148 -0.75 -9.86 -8.87
N PHE A 149 -0.22 -10.58 -9.85
CA PHE A 149 -0.41 -10.21 -11.25
C PHE A 149 -1.88 -10.29 -11.72
N PRO A 150 -2.70 -11.27 -11.31
CA PRO A 150 -4.13 -11.29 -11.58
C PRO A 150 -4.89 -10.08 -11.01
N ILE A 151 -4.64 -9.75 -9.75
CA ILE A 151 -5.27 -8.60 -9.07
C ILE A 151 -4.86 -7.26 -9.72
N TYR A 152 -3.62 -7.17 -10.22
CA TYR A 152 -3.20 -6.00 -10.98
C TYR A 152 -4.10 -5.76 -12.20
N GLY A 153 -4.54 -6.83 -12.87
CA GLY A 153 -5.50 -6.75 -13.97
C GLY A 153 -6.82 -6.14 -13.54
N ASP A 154 -7.37 -6.63 -12.44
CA ASP A 154 -8.65 -6.15 -11.88
C ASP A 154 -8.57 -4.65 -11.49
N LEU A 155 -7.46 -4.24 -10.85
CA LEU A 155 -7.26 -2.85 -10.41
C LEU A 155 -6.96 -1.86 -11.55
N SER A 156 -6.21 -2.29 -12.56
CA SER A 156 -5.76 -1.41 -13.64
C SER A 156 -6.66 -1.43 -14.86
N GLY A 157 -7.61 -2.36 -14.93
CA GLY A 157 -8.37 -2.66 -16.14
C GLY A 157 -7.51 -3.26 -17.27
N TRP A 158 -6.24 -3.62 -16.99
CA TRP A 158 -5.34 -4.19 -17.97
C TRP A 158 -5.52 -5.70 -18.05
N ASN A 159 -5.62 -6.22 -19.29
CA ASN A 159 -5.74 -7.66 -19.49
C ASN A 159 -4.39 -8.36 -19.19
N THR A 160 -4.34 -9.12 -18.11
CA THR A 160 -3.16 -9.88 -17.69
C THR A 160 -3.03 -11.26 -18.36
N LYS A 161 -3.85 -11.53 -19.38
CA LYS A 161 -3.84 -12.77 -20.17
C LYS A 161 -3.53 -12.50 -21.64
N GLY A 162 -2.87 -13.46 -22.32
CA GLY A 162 -2.59 -13.39 -23.75
C GLY A 162 -1.27 -12.70 -24.09
N ALA A 163 -1.14 -12.30 -25.36
CA ALA A 163 0.12 -11.81 -25.92
C ALA A 163 0.61 -10.48 -25.35
N LEU A 164 -0.29 -9.66 -24.84
CA LEU A 164 -0.01 -8.32 -24.28
C LEU A 164 -0.19 -8.26 -22.76
N ALA A 165 0.02 -9.38 -22.07
CA ALA A 165 -0.26 -9.50 -20.65
C ALA A 165 0.66 -8.67 -19.74
N CYS A 166 1.81 -8.21 -20.20
CA CYS A 166 2.75 -7.45 -19.38
C CYS A 166 2.36 -5.97 -19.32
N PRO A 167 1.93 -5.44 -18.16
CA PRO A 167 1.56 -4.03 -18.03
C PRO A 167 2.75 -3.08 -18.17
N CYS A 168 3.95 -3.53 -17.83
CA CYS A 168 5.18 -2.72 -17.98
C CYS A 168 5.63 -2.60 -19.44
N CYS A 169 5.55 -3.70 -20.19
CA CYS A 169 5.96 -3.72 -21.60
C CYS A 169 4.86 -3.23 -22.52
N ASN A 170 3.60 -3.33 -22.08
CA ASN A 170 2.42 -2.92 -22.84
C ASN A 170 2.45 -3.53 -24.26
N TYR A 171 2.29 -2.71 -25.31
CA TYR A 171 2.30 -3.15 -26.72
C TYR A 171 3.68 -3.68 -27.18
N ASN A 172 4.74 -3.45 -26.42
CA ASN A 172 6.07 -4.00 -26.67
C ASN A 172 6.30 -5.37 -26.01
N THR A 173 5.24 -6.02 -25.52
CA THR A 173 5.34 -7.35 -24.93
C THR A 173 5.68 -8.37 -25.99
N HIS A 174 6.76 -9.15 -25.76
CA HIS A 174 7.15 -10.29 -26.60
C HIS A 174 6.63 -11.58 -25.98
N SER A 175 5.57 -12.14 -26.57
CA SER A 175 5.06 -13.45 -26.17
C SER A 175 5.63 -14.54 -27.05
N ARG A 176 5.87 -15.72 -26.46
CA ARG A 176 6.35 -16.90 -27.18
C ARG A 176 5.47 -18.11 -26.86
N TRP A 177 5.00 -18.75 -27.91
CA TRP A 177 4.28 -20.03 -27.77
C TRP A 177 5.22 -21.11 -27.25
N LEU A 178 4.80 -21.79 -26.18
CA LEU A 178 5.48 -22.98 -25.73
C LEU A 178 5.10 -24.12 -26.68
N LYS A 179 6.11 -24.83 -27.20
CA LYS A 179 5.88 -26.09 -27.91
C LYS A 179 5.72 -27.16 -26.85
N ASN A 180 4.54 -27.80 -26.81
CA ASN A 180 4.32 -29.03 -26.04
C ASN A 180 5.06 -30.18 -26.69
#